data_81581cf3d192e93ca9ba790659b69a5e
#
_entry.id   81581cf3d192e93ca9ba790659b69a5e
#
_cell.length_a   1.000
_cell.length_b   1.000
_cell.length_c   1.000
_cell.angle_alpha   90.00
_cell.angle_beta   90.00
_cell.angle_gamma   90.00
#
_symmetry.space_group_name_H-M   'P 1'
#
loop_
_entity.id
_entity.type
_entity.pdbx_description
1 polymer ?
#
loop_
_entity_poly.entity_id
_entity_poly.type
_entity_poly.pdbx_seq_one_letter_code
_entity_poly.pdbx_strand_id
1 'polypeptide(L)'
;MRVRIELETLTDIKDFCAAISNVPNDVYLADDSQKFKISAKSILGLMLAKIEWSEGIYCECEEDIYTLIEKWVARSSNVSVHD
;
A
#
# COMPACT_ATOMS: atom_id res chain seq x y z
N MET A 1 2.57 -11.12 3.03
CA MET A 1 3.12 -10.49 1.81
C MET A 1 3.56 -9.07 2.08
N ARG A 2 4.44 -8.55 1.26
CA ARG A 2 4.90 -7.17 1.33
C ARG A 2 5.14 -6.68 -0.09
N VAL A 3 4.38 -5.68 -0.52
CA VAL A 3 4.52 -5.13 -1.87
C VAL A 3 4.49 -3.61 -1.83
N ARG A 4 5.20 -3.00 -2.75
CA ARG A 4 5.19 -1.55 -2.88
C ARG A 4 3.94 -1.12 -3.61
N ILE A 5 3.29 -0.07 -3.10
CA ILE A 5 2.07 0.44 -3.70
C ILE A 5 2.22 1.93 -4.00
N GLU A 6 1.39 2.42 -4.90
CA GLU A 6 1.34 3.83 -5.27
C GLU A 6 -0.09 4.32 -5.13
N LEU A 7 -0.25 5.35 -4.31
CA LEU A 7 -1.54 5.99 -4.08
C LEU A 7 -1.38 7.45 -4.52
N GLU A 8 -1.79 7.74 -5.73
CA GLU A 8 -1.50 9.03 -6.34
C GLU A 8 -2.55 10.09 -6.05
N THR A 9 -3.79 9.67 -5.91
CA THR A 9 -4.90 10.61 -5.71
C THR A 9 -5.65 10.31 -4.44
N LEU A 10 -6.47 11.25 -4.01
CA LEU A 10 -7.35 11.02 -2.88
C LEU A 10 -8.33 9.87 -3.17
N THR A 11 -8.77 9.76 -4.42
CA THR A 11 -9.63 8.65 -4.82
C THR A 11 -8.92 7.32 -4.63
N ASP A 12 -7.63 7.25 -5.00
CA ASP A 12 -6.84 6.03 -4.76
C ASP A 12 -6.83 5.66 -3.29
N ILE A 13 -6.61 6.64 -2.43
CA ILE A 13 -6.57 6.42 -0.99
C ILE A 13 -7.90 5.86 -0.50
N LYS A 14 -9.00 6.48 -0.91
CA LYS A 14 -10.33 6.05 -0.49
C LYS A 14 -10.66 4.66 -1.01
N ASP A 15 -10.36 4.41 -2.27
CA ASP A 15 -10.66 3.12 -2.89
C ASP A 15 -9.81 2.00 -2.29
N PHE A 16 -8.54 2.28 -2.04
CA PHE A 16 -7.65 1.31 -1.41
C PHE A 16 -8.15 0.97 0.00
N CYS A 17 -8.49 1.99 0.77
CA CYS A 17 -9.01 1.78 2.12
C CYS A 17 -10.27 0.92 2.09
N ALA A 18 -11.18 1.22 1.16
CA ALA A 18 -12.41 0.45 1.02
C ALA A 18 -12.13 -1.00 0.64
N ALA A 19 -11.17 -1.20 -0.26
CA ALA A 19 -10.84 -2.54 -0.73
C ALA A 19 -10.33 -3.43 0.39
N ILE A 20 -9.52 -2.89 1.30
CA ILE A 20 -8.93 -3.69 2.36
C ILE A 20 -9.77 -3.74 3.64
N SER A 21 -10.83 -2.92 3.72
CA SER A 21 -11.61 -2.84 4.95
C SER A 21 -12.26 -4.15 5.34
N ASN A 22 -12.52 -5.02 4.37
CA ASN A 22 -13.16 -6.31 4.62
C ASN A 22 -12.16 -7.45 4.84
N VAL A 23 -10.87 -7.18 4.73
CA VAL A 23 -9.85 -8.18 5.01
C VAL A 23 -9.83 -8.44 6.51
N PRO A 24 -10.00 -9.71 6.96
CA PRO A 24 -10.07 -9.98 8.40
C PRO A 24 -8.74 -9.78 9.10
N ASN A 25 -7.63 -9.96 8.40
CA ASN A 25 -6.31 -9.78 8.99
C ASN A 25 -5.93 -8.31 9.03
N ASP A 26 -4.99 -7.98 9.90
CA ASP A 26 -4.43 -6.64 9.93
C ASP A 26 -3.65 -6.37 8.66
N VAL A 27 -3.84 -5.18 8.10
CA VAL A 27 -3.11 -4.72 6.93
C VAL A 27 -2.36 -3.46 7.34
N TYR A 28 -1.06 -3.44 7.09
CA TYR A 28 -0.22 -2.34 7.49
C TYR A 28 0.42 -1.65 6.30
N LEU A 29 0.68 -0.37 6.46
CA LEU A 29 1.58 0.35 5.58
C LEU A 29 2.89 0.54 6.31
N ALA A 30 3.98 0.36 5.60
CA ALA A 30 5.31 0.50 6.15
C ALA A 30 6.16 1.40 5.25
N ASP A 31 7.13 2.07 5.85
CA ASP A 31 8.08 2.85 5.08
C ASP A 31 9.14 1.92 4.48
N ASP A 32 10.00 2.49 3.65
CA ASP A 32 11.03 1.72 2.98
C ASP A 32 11.98 1.05 3.98
N SER A 33 12.27 1.72 5.08
CA SER A 33 13.19 1.21 6.09
C SER A 33 12.54 0.18 7.01
N GLN A 34 11.22 0.05 6.97
CA GLN A 34 10.44 -0.83 7.84
C GLN A 34 10.47 -0.43 9.32
N LYS A 35 10.87 0.80 9.60
CA LYS A 35 10.93 1.27 10.98
C LYS A 35 9.56 1.63 11.52
N PHE A 36 8.67 2.07 10.64
CA PHE A 36 7.35 2.54 11.06
C PHE A 36 6.28 1.79 10.30
N LYS A 37 5.21 1.46 11.02
CA LYS A 37 4.04 0.81 10.44
C LYS A 37 2.79 1.48 10.95
N ILE A 38 1.81 1.65 10.07
CA ILE A 38 0.51 2.18 10.45
C ILE A 38 -0.57 1.30 9.85
N SER A 39 -1.76 1.34 10.44
CA SER A 39 -2.87 0.55 9.92
C SER A 39 -3.31 1.11 8.58
N ALA A 40 -3.36 0.23 7.58
CA ALA A 40 -3.81 0.61 6.24
C ALA A 40 -5.33 0.78 6.19
N LYS A 41 -6.03 0.36 7.24
CA LYS A 41 -7.49 0.52 7.30
C LYS A 41 -7.90 1.89 7.81
N SER A 42 -6.93 2.72 8.21
CA SER A 42 -7.19 4.08 8.65
C SER A 42 -6.94 5.04 7.48
N ILE A 43 -7.99 5.75 7.06
CA ILE A 43 -7.84 6.68 5.94
C ILE A 43 -6.88 7.83 6.31
N LEU A 44 -6.89 8.24 7.57
CA LEU A 44 -5.94 9.26 8.02
C LEU A 44 -4.51 8.73 7.99
N GLY A 45 -4.33 7.46 8.36
CA GLY A 45 -3.02 6.82 8.28
C GLY A 45 -2.51 6.74 6.86
N LEU A 46 -3.40 6.42 5.92
CA LEU A 46 -3.03 6.36 4.51
C LEU A 46 -2.61 7.73 4.00
N MET A 47 -3.34 8.78 4.38
CA MET A 47 -3.00 10.13 3.97
C MET A 47 -1.65 10.56 4.55
N LEU A 48 -1.41 10.22 5.82
CA LEU A 48 -0.16 10.54 6.46
C LEU A 48 1.01 9.82 5.78
N ALA A 49 0.83 8.55 5.47
CA ALA A 49 1.86 7.78 4.80
C ALA A 49 2.23 8.39 3.45
N LYS A 50 1.23 8.84 2.71
CA LYS A 50 1.47 9.45 1.41
C LYS A 50 2.32 10.72 1.54
N ILE A 51 2.10 11.49 2.59
CA ILE A 51 2.84 12.72 2.84
C ILE A 51 4.25 12.42 3.33
N GLU A 52 4.36 11.50 4.29
CA GLU A 52 5.63 11.27 5.00
C GLU A 52 6.58 10.34 4.27
N TRP A 53 6.05 9.36 3.55
CA TRP A 53 6.88 8.32 2.94
C TRP A 53 6.92 8.48 1.43
N SER A 54 7.46 9.60 0.98
CA SER A 54 7.50 9.92 -0.44
C SER A 54 8.37 8.97 -1.25
N GLU A 55 9.29 8.26 -0.59
CA GLU A 55 10.21 7.36 -1.28
C GLU A 55 9.63 5.98 -1.54
N GLY A 56 8.63 5.61 -0.78
CA GLY A 56 8.00 4.33 -1.01
C GLY A 56 7.09 3.94 0.12
N ILE A 57 5.91 3.47 -0.25
CA ILE A 57 4.93 2.95 0.69
C ILE A 57 4.79 1.46 0.39
N TYR A 58 4.88 0.63 1.43
CA TYR A 58 4.74 -0.81 1.28
C TYR A 58 3.51 -1.30 2.03
N CYS A 59 2.75 -2.16 1.38
CA CYS A 59 1.60 -2.80 1.99
C CYS A 59 2.03 -4.16 2.53
N GLU A 60 1.77 -4.40 3.82
CA GLU A 60 2.14 -5.66 4.47
C GLU A 60 0.92 -6.32 5.08
N CYS A 61 0.80 -7.61 4.85
CA CYS A 61 -0.29 -8.42 5.40
C CYS A 61 0.18 -9.86 5.47
N GLU A 62 -0.24 -10.58 6.51
CA GLU A 62 0.11 -11.99 6.62
C GLU A 62 -0.52 -12.80 5.50
N GLU A 63 -1.74 -12.43 5.12
CA GLU A 63 -2.43 -13.09 4.03
C GLU A 63 -2.01 -12.50 2.71
N ASP A 64 -2.09 -13.30 1.64
CA ASP A 64 -1.80 -12.81 0.30
C ASP A 64 -3.05 -12.13 -0.24
N ILE A 65 -3.03 -10.80 -0.23
CA ILE A 65 -4.13 -9.99 -0.74
C ILE A 65 -3.77 -9.29 -2.04
N TYR A 66 -2.77 -9.82 -2.74
CA TYR A 66 -2.24 -9.17 -3.95
C TYR A 66 -3.33 -8.88 -4.98
N THR A 67 -4.18 -9.86 -5.28
CA THR A 67 -5.22 -9.66 -6.29
C THR A 67 -6.22 -8.57 -5.90
N LEU A 68 -6.42 -8.38 -4.60
CA LEU A 68 -7.33 -7.36 -4.11
C LEU A 68 -6.76 -5.96 -4.31
N ILE A 69 -5.44 -5.81 -4.21
CA ILE A 69 -4.79 -4.50 -4.25
C ILE A 69 -3.95 -4.30 -5.52
N GLU A 70 -4.02 -5.21 -6.46
CA GLU A 70 -3.18 -5.22 -7.66
C GLU A 70 -3.21 -3.89 -8.39
N LYS A 71 -4.35 -3.23 -8.40
CA LYS A 71 -4.55 -1.96 -9.09
C LYS A 71 -3.56 -0.89 -8.61
N TRP A 72 -3.15 -0.96 -7.36
CA TRP A 72 -2.26 0.04 -6.76
C TRP A 72 -0.83 -0.44 -6.58
N VAL A 73 -0.53 -1.65 -6.99
CA VAL A 73 0.84 -2.17 -6.88
C VAL A 73 1.73 -1.42 -7.86
N ALA A 74 2.88 -0.98 -7.35
CA ALA A 74 3.82 -0.22 -8.16
C ALA A 74 4.38 -1.10 -9.26
N ARG A 75 4.48 -0.54 -10.46
CA ARG A 75 4.93 -1.28 -11.64
C ARG A 75 6.27 -0.79 -12.13
N SER A 76 7.00 -0.24 -11.26
CA SER A 76 8.25 0.36 -11.63
C SER A 76 9.19 -0.59 -12.29
N SER A 77 8.92 -1.70 -12.28
CA SER A 77 9.85 -2.53 -12.91
C SER A 77 9.34 -3.21 -14.06
N ASN A 78 9.22 -2.81 -14.11
CA ASN A 78 9.07 -3.25 -14.80
C ASN A 78 9.67 -3.04 -15.74
N VAL A 79 9.99 -2.89 -15.51
CA VAL A 79 10.55 -2.63 -15.95
C VAL A 79 11.35 -3.25 -16.51
N SER A 80 11.55 -3.45 -16.34
CA SER A 80 12.18 -3.82 -16.77
C SER A 80 12.30 -4.55 -17.49
N VAL A 81 11.97 -4.72 -17.67
CA VAL A 81 11.95 -5.20 -18.27
C VAL A 81 12.37 -5.41 -19.31
N HIS A 82 12.50 -5.39 -19.34
CA HIS A 82 12.76 -5.55 -20.13
C HIS A 82 13.27 -5.82 -20.78
N ASP A 83 13.40 -5.83 -20.70
CA ASP A 83 13.80 -5.92 -21.12
C ASP A 83 14.21 -6.19 -21.54
#